data_af9a4d5f967170c957020582bdf9a17d
#
_entry.id   af9a4d5f967170c957020582bdf9a17d
#
_cell.length_a   1.000
_cell.length_b   1.000
_cell.length_c   1.000
_cell.angle_alpha   90.00
_cell.angle_beta   90.00
_cell.angle_gamma   90.00
#
_symmetry.space_group_name_H-M   'P 1'
#
loop_
_entity.id
_entity.type
_entity.pdbx_description
1 polymer ?
#
loop_
_entity_poly.entity_id
_entity_poly.type
_entity_poly.pdbx_seq_one_letter_code
_entity_poly.pdbx_strand_id
1 'polypeptide(L)'
;WEKAKEHALSPIQIQLLIFIQYHSTDKCTISYLAQEFNFTKPTISDAIKVLEQKNFIKKNTDSSDTRSYTIQLTASGKKIVLETENFANPITEIITKSNEADKLILWENISNLISLLNRQEIISIQRTCFNCGHYTIKNKNAFCSLLNQNLLTKDIRIDCEEFELA
;
A
#
# COMPACT_ATOMS: atom_id res chain seq x y z
N TRP A 1 1.09 -2.03 -18.05
CA TRP A 1 -0.15 -1.30 -18.39
C TRP A 1 -0.95 -1.92 -19.55
N GLU A 2 -0.36 -2.79 -20.39
CA GLU A 2 -1.10 -3.48 -21.46
C GLU A 2 -2.26 -4.30 -20.91
N LYS A 3 -2.02 -5.09 -19.87
CA LYS A 3 -3.08 -5.88 -19.21
C LYS A 3 -4.22 -5.02 -18.64
N ALA A 4 -3.91 -3.86 -18.10
CA ALA A 4 -4.94 -2.92 -17.65
C ALA A 4 -5.84 -2.46 -18.79
N LYS A 5 -5.26 -2.20 -19.97
CA LYS A 5 -6.02 -1.82 -21.19
C LYS A 5 -6.89 -2.97 -21.69
N GLU A 6 -6.40 -4.22 -21.68
CA GLU A 6 -7.19 -5.40 -22.08
C GLU A 6 -8.47 -5.52 -21.25
N HIS A 7 -8.41 -5.17 -19.97
CA HIS A 7 -9.57 -5.21 -19.06
C HIS A 7 -10.33 -3.87 -18.98
N ALA A 8 -9.92 -2.85 -19.77
CA ALA A 8 -10.47 -1.49 -19.72
C ALA A 8 -10.53 -0.95 -18.27
N LEU A 9 -9.40 -1.07 -17.55
CA LEU A 9 -9.22 -0.57 -16.20
C LEU A 9 -8.26 0.62 -16.18
N SER A 10 -8.61 1.63 -15.39
CA SER A 10 -7.72 2.76 -15.12
C SER A 10 -6.62 2.37 -14.13
N PRO A 11 -5.50 3.12 -14.09
CA PRO A 11 -4.41 2.89 -13.14
C PRO A 11 -4.88 2.79 -11.69
N ILE A 12 -5.74 3.71 -11.25
CA ILE A 12 -6.26 3.69 -9.88
C ILE A 12 -7.11 2.44 -9.60
N GLN A 13 -7.87 1.93 -10.57
CA GLN A 13 -8.66 0.72 -10.39
C GLN A 13 -7.78 -0.51 -10.19
N ILE A 14 -6.66 -0.61 -10.91
CA ILE A 14 -5.66 -1.67 -10.70
C ILE A 14 -5.03 -1.56 -9.30
N GLN A 15 -4.61 -0.36 -8.91
CA GLN A 15 -4.02 -0.13 -7.59
C GLN A 15 -5.00 -0.47 -6.45
N LEU A 16 -6.27 -0.11 -6.60
CA LEU A 16 -7.32 -0.48 -5.64
C LEU A 16 -7.49 -2.01 -5.53
N LEU A 17 -7.49 -2.74 -6.65
CA LEU A 17 -7.57 -4.20 -6.62
C LEU A 17 -6.36 -4.82 -5.92
N ILE A 18 -5.14 -4.35 -6.21
CA ILE A 18 -3.90 -4.80 -5.57
C ILE A 18 -3.96 -4.51 -4.07
N PHE A 19 -4.35 -3.29 -3.67
CA PHE A 19 -4.48 -2.93 -2.27
C PHE A 19 -5.44 -3.85 -1.52
N ILE A 20 -6.64 -4.08 -2.07
CA ILE A 20 -7.67 -4.94 -1.46
C ILE A 20 -7.19 -6.40 -1.32
N GLN A 21 -6.31 -6.86 -2.21
CA GLN A 21 -5.75 -8.21 -2.14
C GLN A 21 -4.83 -8.41 -0.93
N TYR A 22 -4.04 -7.39 -0.60
CA TYR A 22 -2.92 -7.53 0.33
C TYR A 22 -3.13 -6.84 1.69
N HIS A 23 -4.30 -6.20 1.90
CA HIS A 23 -4.59 -5.53 3.16
C HIS A 23 -5.80 -6.15 3.87
N SER A 24 -5.85 -5.96 5.17
CA SER A 24 -6.94 -6.43 6.03
C SER A 24 -8.27 -5.81 5.65
N THR A 25 -9.36 -6.52 5.89
CA THR A 25 -10.71 -6.15 5.45
C THR A 25 -11.18 -4.80 6.03
N ASP A 26 -10.78 -4.46 7.25
CA ASP A 26 -11.09 -3.18 7.90
C ASP A 26 -10.50 -1.97 7.16
N LYS A 27 -9.37 -2.15 6.46
CA LYS A 27 -8.75 -1.13 5.60
C LYS A 27 -9.41 -1.01 4.23
N CYS A 28 -10.25 -1.97 3.84
CA CYS A 28 -10.91 -2.02 2.54
C CYS A 28 -12.26 -1.30 2.56
N THR A 29 -12.31 -0.04 2.98
CA THR A 29 -13.49 0.83 2.98
C THR A 29 -13.27 2.05 2.10
N ILE A 30 -14.37 2.66 1.59
CA ILE A 30 -14.25 3.89 0.76
C ILE A 30 -13.46 4.99 1.48
N SER A 31 -13.72 5.17 2.78
CA SER A 31 -13.06 6.24 3.55
C SER A 31 -11.56 5.98 3.71
N TYR A 32 -11.18 4.75 4.01
CA TYR A 32 -9.78 4.38 4.16
C TYR A 32 -9.04 4.47 2.80
N LEU A 33 -9.61 3.90 1.74
CA LEU A 33 -9.03 3.96 0.40
C LEU A 33 -8.90 5.41 -0.13
N ALA A 34 -9.85 6.28 0.16
CA ALA A 34 -9.77 7.69 -0.22
C ALA A 34 -8.60 8.39 0.47
N GLN A 35 -8.38 8.12 1.74
CA GLN A 35 -7.25 8.64 2.50
C GLN A 35 -5.93 8.04 2.00
N GLU A 36 -5.85 6.72 1.85
CA GLU A 36 -4.66 5.99 1.43
C GLU A 36 -4.11 6.46 0.09
N PHE A 37 -5.00 6.62 -0.88
CA PHE A 37 -4.63 7.03 -2.24
C PHE A 37 -4.66 8.56 -2.45
N ASN A 38 -4.95 9.34 -1.40
CA ASN A 38 -5.08 10.81 -1.46
C ASN A 38 -6.07 11.27 -2.54
N PHE A 39 -7.23 10.61 -2.59
CA PHE A 39 -8.34 10.96 -3.46
C PHE A 39 -9.58 11.34 -2.66
N THR A 40 -10.53 12.00 -3.32
CA THR A 40 -11.83 12.26 -2.71
C THR A 40 -12.66 10.97 -2.60
N LYS A 41 -13.52 10.88 -1.58
CA LYS A 41 -14.46 9.74 -1.41
C LYS A 41 -15.34 9.50 -2.65
N PRO A 42 -15.89 10.53 -3.32
CA PRO A 42 -16.61 10.35 -4.58
C PRO A 42 -15.77 9.69 -5.67
N THR A 43 -14.51 10.12 -5.85
CA THR A 43 -13.60 9.54 -6.86
C THR A 43 -13.36 8.05 -6.62
N ILE A 44 -13.08 7.67 -5.38
CA ILE A 44 -12.90 6.25 -5.01
C ILE A 44 -14.22 5.49 -5.18
N SER A 45 -15.35 6.07 -4.73
CA SER A 45 -16.66 5.44 -4.89
C SER A 45 -16.99 5.13 -6.34
N ASP A 46 -16.68 6.04 -7.27
CA ASP A 46 -16.94 5.83 -8.69
C ASP A 46 -16.01 4.75 -9.27
N ALA A 47 -14.74 4.73 -8.89
CA ALA A 47 -13.82 3.66 -9.27
C ALA A 47 -14.32 2.29 -8.76
N ILE A 48 -14.78 2.21 -7.51
CA ILE A 48 -15.32 1.00 -6.89
C ILE A 48 -16.63 0.54 -7.59
N LYS A 49 -17.52 1.46 -7.96
CA LYS A 49 -18.74 1.11 -8.73
C LYS A 49 -18.37 0.42 -10.06
N VAL A 50 -17.37 0.93 -10.78
CA VAL A 50 -16.94 0.31 -12.05
C VAL A 50 -16.39 -1.07 -11.81
N LEU A 51 -15.56 -1.27 -10.77
CA LEU A 51 -15.02 -2.57 -10.41
C LEU A 51 -16.11 -3.58 -10.01
N GLU A 52 -17.14 -3.12 -9.29
CA GLU A 52 -18.31 -3.91 -8.93
C GLU A 52 -19.13 -4.32 -10.17
N GLN A 53 -19.41 -3.37 -11.08
CA GLN A 53 -20.12 -3.63 -12.34
C GLN A 53 -19.37 -4.66 -13.22
N LYS A 54 -18.05 -4.64 -13.19
CA LYS A 54 -17.19 -5.62 -13.87
C LYS A 54 -17.05 -6.94 -13.11
N ASN A 55 -17.71 -7.08 -11.95
CA ASN A 55 -17.65 -8.26 -11.09
C ASN A 55 -16.23 -8.61 -10.62
N PHE A 56 -15.36 -7.63 -10.43
CA PHE A 56 -14.02 -7.84 -9.86
C PHE A 56 -14.00 -7.71 -8.34
N ILE A 57 -14.98 -7.01 -7.78
CA ILE A 57 -15.18 -6.86 -6.35
C ILE A 57 -16.63 -7.12 -5.97
N LYS A 58 -16.84 -7.35 -4.68
CA LYS A 58 -18.15 -7.38 -4.03
C LYS A 58 -18.11 -6.54 -2.76
N LYS A 59 -19.24 -5.95 -2.42
CA LYS A 59 -19.46 -5.28 -1.14
C LYS A 59 -19.92 -6.29 -0.11
N ASN A 60 -19.38 -6.17 1.10
CA ASN A 60 -19.76 -6.98 2.24
C ASN A 60 -20.33 -6.02 3.30
N THR A 61 -21.64 -6.02 3.46
CA THR A 61 -22.33 -5.23 4.48
C THR A 61 -22.41 -6.05 5.76
N ASP A 62 -21.99 -5.46 6.87
CA ASP A 62 -22.27 -6.07 8.17
C ASP A 62 -23.78 -5.95 8.45
N SER A 63 -24.39 -7.03 8.93
CA SER A 63 -25.82 -7.08 9.22
C SER A 63 -26.28 -6.10 10.30
N SER A 64 -25.35 -5.54 11.06
CA SER A 64 -25.60 -4.59 12.16
C SER A 64 -25.54 -3.11 11.74
N ASP A 65 -24.82 -2.76 10.67
CA ASP A 65 -24.74 -1.37 10.16
C ASP A 65 -24.75 -1.34 8.63
N THR A 66 -25.91 -1.01 8.06
CA THR A 66 -26.10 -0.91 6.61
C THR A 66 -25.47 0.33 5.99
N ARG A 67 -24.88 1.25 6.78
CA ARG A 67 -24.26 2.49 6.28
C ARG A 67 -22.78 2.31 5.93
N SER A 68 -22.14 1.27 6.46
CA SER A 68 -20.76 0.93 6.17
C SER A 68 -20.67 -0.44 5.51
N TYR A 69 -19.77 -0.56 4.55
CA TYR A 69 -19.47 -1.84 3.91
C TYR A 69 -17.97 -1.96 3.68
N THR A 70 -17.49 -3.16 3.70
CA THR A 70 -16.13 -3.50 3.29
C THR A 70 -16.15 -4.04 1.87
N ILE A 71 -15.01 -3.93 1.20
CA ILE A 71 -14.84 -4.30 -0.19
C ILE A 71 -13.94 -5.55 -0.24
N GLN A 72 -14.35 -6.55 -1.00
CA GLN A 72 -13.60 -7.79 -1.16
C GLN A 72 -13.47 -8.15 -2.64
N LEU A 73 -12.36 -8.78 -3.01
CA LEU A 73 -12.17 -9.30 -4.36
C LEU A 73 -13.07 -10.51 -4.61
N THR A 74 -13.59 -10.60 -5.82
CA THR A 74 -14.14 -11.84 -6.37
C THR A 74 -13.02 -12.75 -6.89
N ALA A 75 -13.35 -13.97 -7.32
CA ALA A 75 -12.40 -14.85 -8.01
C ALA A 75 -11.84 -14.18 -9.28
N SER A 76 -12.69 -13.48 -10.04
CA SER A 76 -12.27 -12.71 -11.23
C SER A 76 -11.33 -11.57 -10.85
N GLY A 77 -11.63 -10.82 -9.77
CA GLY A 77 -10.76 -9.75 -9.27
C GLY A 77 -9.38 -10.24 -8.86
N LYS A 78 -9.30 -11.37 -8.16
CA LYS A 78 -8.02 -12.01 -7.81
C LYS A 78 -7.20 -12.38 -9.05
N LYS A 79 -7.85 -12.88 -10.09
CA LYS A 79 -7.17 -13.17 -11.36
C LYS A 79 -6.58 -11.91 -11.99
N ILE A 80 -7.33 -10.80 -12.02
CA ILE A 80 -6.83 -9.51 -12.51
C ILE A 80 -5.62 -9.03 -11.71
N VAL A 81 -5.64 -9.17 -10.38
CA VAL A 81 -4.47 -8.82 -9.56
C VAL A 81 -3.25 -9.60 -10.00
N LEU A 82 -3.33 -10.93 -10.10
CA LEU A 82 -2.21 -11.77 -10.54
C LEU A 82 -1.65 -11.38 -11.93
N GLU A 83 -2.52 -10.91 -12.83
CA GLU A 83 -2.13 -10.48 -14.17
C GLU A 83 -1.50 -9.07 -14.20
N THR A 84 -1.76 -8.25 -13.18
CA THR A 84 -1.41 -6.82 -13.19
C THR A 84 -0.44 -6.39 -12.09
N GLU A 85 -0.29 -7.15 -11.01
CA GLU A 85 0.57 -6.79 -9.88
C GLU A 85 2.07 -6.68 -10.24
N ASN A 86 2.46 -7.39 -11.29
CA ASN A 86 3.84 -7.43 -11.77
C ASN A 86 4.25 -6.24 -12.64
N PHE A 87 3.50 -5.15 -12.65
CA PHE A 87 3.79 -3.98 -13.48
C PHE A 87 5.14 -3.32 -13.16
N ALA A 88 5.65 -3.50 -11.95
CA ALA A 88 6.94 -2.96 -11.50
C ALA A 88 8.14 -3.90 -11.77
N ASN A 89 7.90 -5.13 -12.24
CA ASN A 89 8.97 -6.12 -12.47
C ASN A 89 10.15 -5.59 -13.31
N PRO A 90 9.95 -4.83 -14.41
CA PRO A 90 11.08 -4.30 -15.18
C PRO A 90 12.02 -3.43 -14.34
N ILE A 91 11.46 -2.63 -13.41
CA ILE A 91 12.25 -1.79 -12.48
C ILE A 91 12.95 -2.70 -11.46
N THR A 92 12.22 -3.65 -10.89
CA THR A 92 12.74 -4.61 -9.92
C THR A 92 13.91 -5.41 -10.50
N GLU A 93 13.80 -5.87 -11.75
CA GLU A 93 14.86 -6.60 -12.44
C GLU A 93 16.13 -5.77 -12.63
N ILE A 94 16.01 -4.48 -12.96
CA ILE A 94 17.14 -3.56 -13.10
C ILE A 94 17.81 -3.37 -11.74
N ILE A 95 17.03 -3.07 -10.69
CA ILE A 95 17.55 -2.84 -9.33
C ILE A 95 18.22 -4.13 -8.80
N THR A 96 17.64 -5.30 -9.07
CA THR A 96 18.19 -6.58 -8.61
C THR A 96 19.58 -6.86 -9.16
N LYS A 97 19.90 -6.38 -10.37
CA LYS A 97 21.22 -6.52 -11.01
C LYS A 97 22.28 -5.58 -10.45
N SER A 98 21.89 -4.56 -9.70
CA SER A 98 22.83 -3.63 -9.05
C SER A 98 23.55 -4.33 -7.89
N ASN A 99 24.74 -3.85 -7.53
CA ASN A 99 25.44 -4.35 -6.35
C ASN A 99 24.73 -3.92 -5.04
N GLU A 100 25.04 -4.58 -3.94
CA GLU A 100 24.36 -4.35 -2.65
C GLU A 100 24.59 -2.93 -2.10
N ALA A 101 25.76 -2.34 -2.35
CA ALA A 101 26.06 -0.98 -1.89
C ALA A 101 25.16 0.05 -2.60
N ASP A 102 25.00 -0.08 -3.92
CA ASP A 102 24.13 0.81 -4.70
C ASP A 102 22.65 0.65 -4.31
N LYS A 103 22.22 -0.58 -4.04
CA LYS A 103 20.86 -0.84 -3.54
C LYS A 103 20.62 -0.16 -2.20
N LEU A 104 21.58 -0.21 -1.29
CA LEU A 104 21.50 0.41 0.03
C LEU A 104 21.43 1.93 -0.09
N ILE A 105 22.30 2.53 -0.91
CA ILE A 105 22.28 3.98 -1.16
C ILE A 105 20.94 4.42 -1.76
N LEU A 106 20.44 3.67 -2.75
CA LEU A 106 19.14 3.96 -3.37
C LEU A 106 18.01 3.90 -2.34
N TRP A 107 18.01 2.86 -1.50
CA TRP A 107 17.04 2.68 -0.43
C TRP A 107 17.06 3.84 0.56
N GLU A 108 18.23 4.23 1.05
CA GLU A 108 18.39 5.34 2.00
C GLU A 108 17.91 6.67 1.41
N ASN A 109 18.28 6.96 0.16
CA ASN A 109 17.86 8.20 -0.50
C ASN A 109 16.34 8.25 -0.72
N ILE A 110 15.72 7.15 -1.17
CA ILE A 110 14.26 7.09 -1.35
C ILE A 110 13.54 7.21 0.00
N SER A 111 13.99 6.51 1.02
CA SER A 111 13.39 6.56 2.35
C SER A 111 13.46 7.97 2.95
N ASN A 112 14.59 8.65 2.80
CA ASN A 112 14.76 10.03 3.24
C ASN A 112 13.84 10.98 2.46
N LEU A 113 13.75 10.83 1.13
CA LEU A 113 12.87 11.65 0.30
C LEU A 113 11.40 11.50 0.71
N ILE A 114 10.93 10.27 0.90
CA ILE A 114 9.58 9.98 1.37
C ILE A 114 9.33 10.66 2.72
N SER A 115 10.28 10.54 3.67
CA SER A 115 10.16 11.17 4.99
C SER A 115 10.08 12.69 4.91
N LEU A 116 10.88 13.33 4.04
CA LEU A 116 10.86 14.79 3.83
C LEU A 116 9.53 15.23 3.20
N LEU A 117 9.02 14.50 2.20
CA LEU A 117 7.73 14.80 1.57
C LEU A 117 6.57 14.70 2.56
N ASN A 118 6.62 13.72 3.46
CA ASN A 118 5.60 13.58 4.51
C ASN A 118 5.68 14.74 5.53
N ARG A 119 6.88 15.13 5.98
CA ARG A 119 7.04 16.27 6.90
C ARG A 119 6.57 17.61 6.31
N GLN A 120 6.57 17.71 4.98
CA GLN A 120 6.07 18.90 4.27
C GLN A 120 4.59 18.75 3.87
N GLU A 121 3.91 17.74 4.36
CA GLU A 121 2.49 17.47 4.09
C GLU A 121 2.16 17.26 2.59
N ILE A 122 3.17 16.98 1.75
CA ILE A 122 2.99 16.68 0.33
C ILE A 122 2.39 15.29 0.15
N ILE A 123 2.81 14.33 1.00
CA ILE A 123 2.19 13.01 1.12
C ILE A 123 1.61 12.85 2.52
N SER A 124 0.38 12.35 2.60
CA SER A 124 -0.39 12.32 3.84
C SER A 124 -0.20 11.04 4.65
N ILE A 125 0.15 9.93 3.99
CA ILE A 125 0.31 8.63 4.66
C ILE A 125 1.73 8.15 4.51
N GLN A 126 2.33 7.85 5.65
CA GLN A 126 3.62 7.20 5.72
C GLN A 126 3.66 6.25 6.91
N ARG A 127 3.68 4.94 6.63
CA ARG A 127 3.77 3.88 7.64
C ARG A 127 5.20 3.36 7.79
N THR A 128 6.19 4.26 7.78
CA THR A 128 7.58 3.86 7.94
C THR A 128 7.96 3.68 9.40
N CYS A 129 8.97 2.85 9.64
CA CYS A 129 9.54 2.67 10.97
C CYS A 129 9.93 4.00 11.62
N PHE A 130 10.43 4.98 10.88
CA PHE A 130 10.91 6.26 11.42
C PHE A 130 9.81 7.11 12.09
N ASN A 131 8.55 6.91 11.74
CA ASN A 131 7.39 7.62 12.31
C ASN A 131 6.53 6.70 13.19
N CYS A 132 7.05 5.52 13.54
CA CYS A 132 6.30 4.51 14.28
C CYS A 132 6.57 4.60 15.78
N GLY A 133 5.52 4.50 16.60
CA GLY A 133 5.61 4.48 18.06
C GLY A 133 6.40 3.28 18.61
N HIS A 134 6.53 2.22 17.82
CA HIS A 134 7.37 1.06 18.17
C HIS A 134 8.85 1.25 17.84
N TYR A 135 9.22 2.31 17.11
CA TYR A 135 10.59 2.58 16.71
C TYR A 135 11.32 3.41 17.76
N THR A 136 12.51 2.97 18.14
CA THR A 136 13.38 3.70 19.06
C THR A 136 14.86 3.43 18.75
N ILE A 137 15.75 4.23 19.33
CA ILE A 137 17.19 4.01 19.26
C ILE A 137 17.67 3.45 20.59
N LYS A 138 18.19 2.24 20.60
CA LYS A 138 18.82 1.60 21.75
C LYS A 138 20.29 1.32 21.46
N ASN A 139 21.18 1.81 22.31
CA ASN A 139 22.64 1.61 22.15
C ASN A 139 23.16 1.98 20.75
N LYS A 140 22.68 3.10 20.19
CA LYS A 140 22.99 3.59 18.84
C LYS A 140 22.44 2.73 17.68
N ASN A 141 21.65 1.72 17.96
CA ASN A 141 21.00 0.86 16.96
C ASN A 141 19.50 1.14 16.90
N ALA A 142 18.94 1.11 15.70
CA ALA A 142 17.50 1.10 15.50
C ALA A 142 16.90 -0.16 16.15
N PHE A 143 15.78 0.00 16.85
CA PHE A 143 15.12 -1.08 17.59
C PHE A 143 13.60 -0.97 17.41
N CYS A 144 12.95 -2.10 17.16
CA CYS A 144 11.50 -2.22 17.16
C CYS A 144 11.02 -2.85 18.48
N SER A 145 10.24 -2.11 19.26
CA SER A 145 9.72 -2.61 20.55
C SER A 145 8.66 -3.70 20.37
N LEU A 146 7.88 -3.66 19.28
CA LEU A 146 6.89 -4.69 18.96
C LEU A 146 7.57 -6.03 18.65
N LEU A 147 8.57 -6.02 17.77
CA LEU A 147 9.32 -7.23 17.41
C LEU A 147 10.39 -7.60 18.44
N ASN A 148 10.68 -6.70 19.39
CA ASN A 148 11.73 -6.83 20.42
C ASN A 148 13.11 -7.15 19.82
N GLN A 149 13.46 -6.48 18.72
CA GLN A 149 14.73 -6.74 18.00
C GLN A 149 15.37 -5.47 17.47
N ASN A 150 16.69 -5.51 17.28
CA ASN A 150 17.41 -4.48 16.53
C ASN A 150 17.05 -4.58 15.05
N LEU A 151 16.92 -3.41 14.42
CA LEU A 151 16.64 -3.29 12.98
C LEU A 151 17.93 -2.90 12.25
N LEU A 152 18.33 -3.70 11.30
CA LEU A 152 19.31 -3.32 10.29
C LEU A 152 18.65 -2.41 9.25
N THR A 153 19.44 -1.72 8.43
CA THR A 153 18.89 -0.85 7.36
C THR A 153 17.90 -1.61 6.45
N LYS A 154 18.20 -2.86 6.12
CA LYS A 154 17.35 -3.74 5.30
C LYS A 154 16.04 -4.16 6.00
N ASP A 155 15.96 -4.05 7.32
CA ASP A 155 14.78 -4.42 8.11
C ASP A 155 13.83 -3.22 8.31
N ILE A 156 14.30 -2.00 7.98
CA ILE A 156 13.46 -0.80 8.00
C ILE A 156 12.38 -0.93 6.93
N ARG A 157 11.13 -0.78 7.33
CA ARG A 157 9.97 -0.86 6.41
C ARG A 157 9.51 0.54 6.03
N ILE A 158 9.22 0.74 4.74
CA ILE A 158 8.57 1.94 4.22
C ILE A 158 7.07 1.87 4.47
N ASP A 159 6.51 0.67 4.42
CA ASP A 159 5.10 0.36 4.67
C ASP A 159 5.02 -0.83 5.61
N CYS A 160 4.65 -0.58 6.86
CA CYS A 160 4.54 -1.60 7.90
C CYS A 160 3.06 -1.80 8.25
N GLU A 161 2.60 -3.04 8.22
CA GLU A 161 1.21 -3.39 8.58
C GLU A 161 0.92 -3.09 10.06
N GLU A 162 1.93 -3.23 10.93
CA GLU A 162 1.86 -3.02 12.38
C GLU A 162 2.24 -1.57 12.77
N PHE A 163 2.12 -0.64 11.84
CA PHE A 163 2.45 0.75 12.10
C PHE A 163 1.47 1.37 13.09
N GLU A 164 2.01 1.98 14.14
CA GLU A 164 1.30 2.88 15.05
C GLU A 164 1.97 4.24 15.01
N LEU A 165 1.17 5.29 14.85
CA LEU A 165 1.71 6.66 14.82
C LEU A 165 2.34 6.99 16.17
N ALA A 166 3.57 7.57 16.17
CA ALA A 166 4.31 7.99 17.36
C ALA A 166 3.68 9.21 18.05
#